data_a53d5d9506860f795626ea196837cde1
#
_entry.id   a53d5d9506860f795626ea196837cde1
#
_cell.length_a   1.000
_cell.length_b   1.000
_cell.length_c   1.000
_cell.angle_alpha   90.00
_cell.angle_beta   90.00
_cell.angle_gamma   90.00
#
_symmetry.space_group_name_H-M   'P 1'
#
loop_
_entity.id
_entity.type
_entity.pdbx_description
1 polymer ?
#
loop_
_entity_poly.entity_id
_entity_poly.type
_entity_poly.pdbx_seq_one_letter_code
_entity_poly.pdbx_strand_id
1 'polypeptide(L)'
;RRQRQMCIRDSLGTGGGTLSLIKKSNENDTLVINPDTIWDDSYINSIDKMEKIYFERKIKNILLIVNNSTCFDKRFNGDFEIKNNILLKEKINNFKYTGCQIFNKELILHKKLNYFPISEIWDALLRESKLYGYEHKGEFKHLTDFEIYEKLFI
;
A
#
# COMPACT_ATOMS: atom_id res chain seq x y z
N ARG A 1 -4.04 -31.01 7.24
CA ARG A 1 -3.46 -30.62 5.92
C ARG A 1 -3.84 -29.19 5.50
N ARG A 2 -5.08 -28.69 5.75
CA ARG A 2 -5.48 -27.30 5.40
C ARG A 2 -4.75 -26.22 6.21
N GLN A 3 -4.48 -26.44 7.50
CA GLN A 3 -3.73 -25.51 8.35
C GLN A 3 -2.28 -25.30 7.89
N ARG A 4 -1.59 -26.35 7.43
CA ARG A 4 -0.22 -26.23 6.89
C ARG A 4 -0.15 -25.39 5.61
N GLN A 5 -1.17 -25.43 4.76
CA GLN A 5 -1.21 -24.58 3.56
C GLN A 5 -1.46 -23.08 3.88
N MET A 6 -2.23 -22.79 4.94
CA MET A 6 -2.42 -21.42 5.42
C MET A 6 -1.10 -20.84 5.94
N CYS A 7 -0.38 -21.56 6.80
CA CYS A 7 0.92 -21.12 7.34
C CYS A 7 1.99 -20.90 6.26
N ILE A 8 2.00 -21.68 5.17
CA ILE A 8 2.95 -21.49 4.06
C ILE A 8 2.61 -20.22 3.24
N ARG A 9 1.33 -19.85 3.11
CA ARG A 9 0.91 -18.60 2.46
C ARG A 9 1.24 -17.37 3.30
N ASP A 10 1.08 -17.46 4.61
CA ASP A 10 1.44 -16.40 5.56
C ASP A 10 2.97 -16.15 5.61
N SER A 11 3.77 -17.13 5.17
CA SER A 11 5.24 -17.01 5.10
C SER A 11 5.77 -16.24 3.89
N LEU A 12 4.93 -15.78 2.96
CA LEU A 12 5.39 -15.08 1.76
C LEU A 12 5.59 -13.57 1.94
N GLY A 13 5.07 -13.00 3.03
CA GLY A 13 5.04 -11.56 3.21
C GLY A 13 4.15 -10.86 2.17
N THR A 14 4.01 -9.54 2.29
CA THR A 14 3.13 -8.75 1.40
C THR A 14 3.61 -8.76 -0.06
N GLY A 15 4.90 -8.69 -0.30
CA GLY A 15 5.48 -8.73 -1.65
C GLY A 15 5.35 -10.11 -2.32
N GLY A 16 5.72 -11.19 -1.60
CA GLY A 16 5.60 -12.54 -2.11
C GLY A 16 4.15 -12.97 -2.33
N GLY A 17 3.23 -12.53 -1.46
CA GLY A 17 1.78 -12.72 -1.64
C GLY A 17 1.27 -12.04 -2.91
N THR A 18 1.63 -10.77 -3.12
CA THR A 18 1.30 -10.00 -4.33
C THR A 18 1.86 -10.67 -5.57
N LEU A 19 3.12 -11.11 -5.57
CA LEU A 19 3.72 -11.84 -6.69
C LEU A 19 2.98 -13.14 -7.01
N SER A 20 2.54 -13.88 -5.98
CA SER A 20 1.78 -15.13 -6.16
C SER A 20 0.44 -14.89 -6.86
N LEU A 21 -0.24 -13.77 -6.57
CA LEU A 21 -1.49 -13.38 -7.23
C LEU A 21 -1.23 -12.92 -8.66
N ILE A 22 -0.26 -12.05 -8.88
CA ILE A 22 0.10 -11.50 -10.19
C ILE A 22 0.48 -12.61 -11.18
N LYS A 23 1.24 -13.63 -10.77
CA LYS A 23 1.58 -14.78 -11.60
C LYS A 23 0.37 -15.59 -12.09
N LYS A 24 -0.78 -15.45 -11.43
CA LYS A 24 -2.04 -16.11 -11.80
C LYS A 24 -3.00 -15.20 -12.58
N SER A 25 -2.68 -13.93 -12.67
CA SER A 25 -3.46 -12.93 -13.41
C SER A 25 -2.89 -12.73 -14.81
N ASN A 26 -3.75 -12.49 -15.78
CA ASN A 26 -3.36 -12.07 -17.13
C ASN A 26 -3.20 -10.54 -17.22
N GLU A 27 -3.67 -9.81 -16.20
CA GLU A 27 -3.62 -8.35 -16.19
C GLU A 27 -2.20 -7.83 -15.95
N ASN A 28 -1.90 -6.67 -16.52
CA ASN A 28 -0.63 -5.99 -16.31
C ASN A 28 -0.61 -5.16 -15.04
N ASP A 29 -1.74 -4.58 -14.69
CA ASP A 29 -1.89 -3.64 -13.59
C ASP A 29 -2.86 -4.21 -12.56
N THR A 30 -2.55 -4.04 -11.29
CA THR A 30 -3.32 -4.62 -10.19
C THR A 30 -3.55 -3.57 -9.11
N LEU A 31 -4.80 -3.43 -8.68
CA LEU A 31 -5.15 -2.73 -7.44
C LEU A 31 -4.97 -3.71 -6.27
N VAL A 32 -4.12 -3.34 -5.33
CA VAL A 32 -3.88 -4.10 -4.09
C VAL A 32 -4.48 -3.31 -2.94
N ILE A 33 -5.31 -3.97 -2.12
CA ILE A 33 -5.97 -3.39 -0.96
C ILE A 33 -5.73 -4.30 0.23
N ASN A 34 -5.25 -3.72 1.34
CA ASN A 34 -5.08 -4.44 2.60
C ASN A 34 -6.43 -4.60 3.33
N PRO A 35 -6.69 -5.74 3.97
CA PRO A 35 -7.97 -6.00 4.64
C PRO A 35 -8.10 -5.37 6.04
N ASP A 36 -7.02 -4.86 6.60
CA ASP A 36 -6.92 -4.30 7.95
C ASP A 36 -7.17 -2.77 8.02
N THR A 37 -7.45 -2.13 6.90
CA THR A 37 -7.96 -0.76 6.82
C THR A 37 -9.48 -0.78 6.77
N ILE A 38 -10.14 0.12 7.50
CA ILE A 38 -11.59 0.31 7.43
C ILE A 38 -11.87 1.23 6.23
N TRP A 39 -12.34 0.62 5.16
CA TRP A 39 -12.68 1.30 3.92
C TRP A 39 -14.11 1.80 3.96
N ASP A 40 -14.31 3.05 3.57
CA ASP A 40 -15.62 3.68 3.42
C ASP A 40 -15.74 4.36 2.04
N ASP A 41 -16.91 4.92 1.74
CA ASP A 41 -17.20 5.52 0.43
C ASP A 41 -16.32 6.73 0.09
N SER A 42 -15.68 7.36 1.08
CA SER A 42 -14.76 8.49 0.85
C SER A 42 -13.52 8.09 0.05
N TYR A 43 -13.15 6.80 0.13
CA TYR A 43 -11.99 6.27 -0.61
C TYR A 43 -12.24 6.10 -2.10
N ILE A 44 -13.49 5.88 -2.53
CA ILE A 44 -13.85 5.64 -3.94
C ILE A 44 -13.31 6.77 -4.81
N ASN A 45 -13.63 8.03 -4.47
CA ASN A 45 -13.18 9.19 -5.23
C ASN A 45 -11.64 9.37 -5.21
N SER A 46 -10.97 8.93 -4.15
CA SER A 46 -9.50 8.98 -4.07
C SER A 46 -8.85 7.91 -4.93
N ILE A 47 -9.42 6.71 -4.96
CA ILE A 47 -8.96 5.60 -5.82
C ILE A 47 -9.15 5.96 -7.30
N ASP A 48 -10.31 6.51 -7.68
CA ASP A 48 -10.58 6.97 -9.05
C ASP A 48 -9.56 8.01 -9.52
N LYS A 49 -9.25 9.00 -8.67
CA LYS A 49 -8.24 10.02 -8.98
C LYS A 49 -6.83 9.45 -9.05
N MET A 50 -6.51 8.51 -8.17
CA MET A 50 -5.24 7.79 -8.17
C MET A 50 -5.07 6.99 -9.45
N GLU A 51 -6.11 6.26 -9.87
CA GLU A 51 -6.16 5.50 -11.12
C GLU A 51 -5.97 6.41 -12.34
N LYS A 52 -6.68 7.54 -12.38
CA LYS A 52 -6.53 8.52 -13.45
C LYS A 52 -5.09 9.02 -13.58
N ILE A 53 -4.46 9.40 -12.48
CA ILE A 53 -3.05 9.83 -12.46
C ILE A 53 -2.14 8.70 -12.96
N TYR A 54 -2.39 7.47 -12.52
CA TYR A 54 -1.61 6.29 -12.89
C TYR A 54 -1.58 6.08 -14.40
N PHE A 55 -2.73 6.06 -15.05
CA PHE A 55 -2.82 5.82 -16.49
C PHE A 55 -2.43 7.05 -17.34
N GLU A 56 -2.82 8.26 -16.93
CA GLU A 56 -2.47 9.48 -17.68
C GLU A 56 -0.96 9.73 -17.70
N ARG A 57 -0.27 9.49 -16.58
CA ARG A 57 1.18 9.67 -16.48
C ARG A 57 1.97 8.44 -16.90
N LYS A 58 1.30 7.33 -17.22
CA LYS A 58 1.93 6.05 -17.60
C LYS A 58 2.96 5.58 -16.56
N ILE A 59 2.66 5.80 -15.29
CA ILE A 59 3.52 5.37 -14.17
C ILE A 59 3.25 3.90 -13.84
N LYS A 60 4.20 3.23 -13.18
CA LYS A 60 4.10 1.79 -12.87
C LYS A 60 3.70 1.49 -11.43
N ASN A 61 3.57 2.51 -10.61
CA ASN A 61 3.11 2.39 -9.23
C ASN A 61 2.51 3.71 -8.75
N ILE A 62 1.57 3.62 -7.82
CA ILE A 62 1.10 4.75 -7.02
C ILE A 62 0.51 4.22 -5.71
N LEU A 63 0.90 4.80 -4.59
CA LEU A 63 0.38 4.48 -3.26
C LEU A 63 -0.70 5.48 -2.87
N LEU A 64 -1.78 5.00 -2.26
CA LEU A 64 -2.71 5.86 -1.54
C LEU A 64 -2.12 6.14 -0.17
N ILE A 65 -1.91 7.40 0.14
CA ILE A 65 -1.35 7.86 1.41
C ILE A 65 -2.30 8.81 2.12
N VAL A 66 -2.09 8.99 3.40
CA VAL A 66 -2.90 9.87 4.24
C VAL A 66 -2.01 10.66 5.20
N ASN A 67 -2.37 11.91 5.46
CA ASN A 67 -1.62 12.72 6.42
C ASN A 67 -1.82 12.18 7.86
N ASN A 68 -0.78 12.17 8.68
CA ASN A 68 -0.83 11.75 10.08
C ASN A 68 -1.90 12.49 10.89
N SER A 69 -2.22 13.73 10.52
CA SER A 69 -3.25 14.53 11.21
C SER A 69 -4.65 13.94 11.09
N THR A 70 -4.94 13.17 10.04
CA THR A 70 -6.25 12.54 9.80
C THR A 70 -6.28 11.05 10.18
N CYS A 71 -5.15 10.49 10.66
CA CYS A 71 -5.12 9.12 11.17
C CYS A 71 -5.83 9.02 12.51
N PHE A 72 -6.63 7.98 12.72
CA PHE A 72 -7.22 7.66 14.01
C PHE A 72 -6.14 7.24 15.02
N ASP A 73 -5.25 6.33 14.63
CA ASP A 73 -4.11 5.92 15.46
C ASP A 73 -2.94 6.89 15.30
N LYS A 74 -2.65 7.64 16.37
CA LYS A 74 -1.59 8.65 16.43
C LYS A 74 -0.25 8.12 16.96
N ARG A 75 -0.17 6.85 17.34
CA ARG A 75 1.02 6.27 17.99
C ARG A 75 2.23 6.15 17.07
N PHE A 76 2.03 6.10 15.76
CA PHE A 76 3.08 5.87 14.79
C PHE A 76 3.35 7.09 13.92
N ASN A 77 4.62 7.30 13.58
CA ASN A 77 5.04 8.30 12.60
C ASN A 77 4.61 7.91 11.20
N GLY A 78 4.69 8.86 10.25
CA GLY A 78 4.46 8.59 8.84
C GLY A 78 5.57 7.73 8.21
N ASP A 79 5.26 7.16 7.06
CA ASP A 79 6.17 6.36 6.25
C ASP A 79 6.94 7.22 5.25
N PHE A 80 6.31 8.32 4.77
CA PHE A 80 6.77 9.13 3.66
C PHE A 80 6.50 10.63 3.85
N GLU A 81 7.24 11.43 3.07
CA GLU A 81 6.86 12.76 2.64
C GLU A 81 6.43 12.73 1.17
N ILE A 82 5.70 13.78 0.71
CA ILE A 82 5.24 13.87 -0.67
C ILE A 82 5.57 15.23 -1.28
N LYS A 83 6.14 15.21 -2.50
CA LYS A 83 6.37 16.41 -3.32
C LYS A 83 6.04 16.12 -4.77
N ASN A 84 5.09 16.89 -5.35
CA ASN A 84 4.66 16.70 -6.75
C ASN A 84 4.22 15.26 -7.09
N ASN A 85 3.51 14.60 -6.19
CA ASN A 85 3.13 13.20 -6.24
C ASN A 85 4.30 12.19 -6.17
N ILE A 86 5.52 12.60 -5.92
CA ILE A 86 6.67 11.72 -5.67
C ILE A 86 6.84 11.57 -4.16
N LEU A 87 6.92 10.33 -3.71
CA LEU A 87 7.16 10.00 -2.31
C LEU A 87 8.66 10.05 -2.00
N LEU A 88 8.97 10.53 -0.81
CA LEU A 88 10.33 10.69 -0.29
C LEU A 88 10.38 10.10 1.12
N LYS A 89 11.56 9.71 1.57
CA LYS A 89 11.84 9.40 2.99
C LYS A 89 12.72 10.49 3.59
N GLU A 90 12.21 11.10 4.64
CA GLU A 90 12.90 12.15 5.42
C GLU A 90 13.12 11.68 6.85
N LYS A 91 13.77 12.52 7.70
CA LYS A 91 13.91 12.25 9.14
C LYS A 91 12.56 12.22 9.86
N ILE A 92 11.63 13.08 9.44
CA ILE A 92 10.26 13.16 9.93
C ILE A 92 9.37 13.01 8.72
N ASN A 93 8.46 12.06 8.76
CA ASN A 93 7.51 11.77 7.69
C ASN A 93 6.10 12.02 8.20
N ASN A 94 5.30 12.70 7.40
CA ASN A 94 3.94 13.12 7.77
C ASN A 94 2.84 12.30 7.11
N PHE A 95 3.18 11.40 6.19
CA PHE A 95 2.20 10.61 5.45
C PHE A 95 2.37 9.12 5.69
N LYS A 96 1.25 8.42 5.95
CA LYS A 96 1.17 6.97 6.10
C LYS A 96 0.63 6.31 4.84
N TYR A 97 1.11 5.13 4.53
CA TYR A 97 0.53 4.25 3.54
C TYR A 97 -0.79 3.68 4.06
N THR A 98 -1.85 3.77 3.27
CA THR A 98 -3.20 3.33 3.69
C THR A 98 -3.47 1.83 3.50
N GLY A 99 -2.55 1.11 2.87
CA GLY A 99 -2.80 -0.27 2.45
C GLY A 99 -3.37 -0.40 1.03
N CYS A 100 -3.52 0.71 0.27
CA CYS A 100 -4.02 0.71 -1.10
C CYS A 100 -2.95 1.19 -2.08
N GLN A 101 -2.73 0.43 -3.16
CA GLN A 101 -1.80 0.80 -4.23
C GLN A 101 -2.22 0.25 -5.58
N ILE A 102 -1.88 0.96 -6.66
CA ILE A 102 -1.91 0.42 -8.02
C ILE A 102 -0.48 0.06 -8.42
N PHE A 103 -0.32 -1.08 -9.03
CA PHE A 103 0.97 -1.71 -9.21
C PHE A 103 1.06 -2.46 -10.53
N ASN A 104 2.06 -2.14 -11.37
CA ASN A 104 2.32 -2.87 -12.61
C ASN A 104 3.19 -4.10 -12.34
N LYS A 105 2.82 -5.24 -12.92
CA LYS A 105 3.50 -6.53 -12.72
C LYS A 105 4.98 -6.52 -13.08
N GLU A 106 5.43 -5.67 -13.99
CA GLU A 106 6.85 -5.61 -14.38
C GLU A 106 7.77 -5.28 -13.21
N LEU A 107 7.26 -4.54 -12.20
CA LEU A 107 8.04 -4.17 -11.03
C LEU A 107 8.43 -5.38 -10.15
N ILE A 108 7.70 -6.50 -10.26
CA ILE A 108 7.85 -7.63 -9.34
C ILE A 108 8.12 -8.97 -10.03
N LEU A 109 7.82 -9.13 -11.33
CA LEU A 109 7.94 -10.40 -12.03
C LEU A 109 9.37 -10.98 -12.05
N HIS A 110 10.39 -10.13 -11.92
CA HIS A 110 11.78 -10.56 -11.84
C HIS A 110 12.16 -11.21 -10.49
N LYS A 111 11.31 -11.06 -9.47
CA LYS A 111 11.54 -11.64 -8.14
C LYS A 111 11.23 -13.14 -8.13
N LYS A 112 11.97 -13.87 -7.31
CA LYS A 112 11.63 -15.27 -6.98
C LYS A 112 10.44 -15.31 -6.03
N LEU A 113 9.61 -16.35 -6.14
CA LEU A 113 8.49 -16.56 -5.23
C LEU A 113 9.01 -17.09 -3.89
N ASN A 114 9.35 -16.20 -3.01
CA ASN A 114 9.77 -16.42 -1.62
C ASN A 114 9.21 -15.34 -0.72
N TYR A 115 9.56 -15.38 0.55
CA TYR A 115 9.22 -14.29 1.47
C TYR A 115 9.97 -13.01 1.10
N PHE A 116 9.24 -11.92 0.89
CA PHE A 116 9.76 -10.56 0.92
C PHE A 116 8.64 -9.55 1.18
N PRO A 117 8.92 -8.43 1.87
CA PRO A 117 7.97 -7.34 2.04
C PRO A 117 7.89 -6.52 0.76
N ILE A 118 6.71 -5.96 0.46
CA ILE A 118 6.52 -5.09 -0.73
C ILE A 118 7.40 -3.82 -0.65
N SER A 119 7.79 -3.40 0.54
CA SER A 119 8.67 -2.26 0.78
C SER A 119 10.03 -2.39 0.09
N GLU A 120 10.53 -3.59 -0.19
CA GLU A 120 11.75 -3.76 -0.99
C GLU A 120 11.62 -3.16 -2.40
N ILE A 121 10.44 -3.25 -2.99
CA ILE A 121 10.14 -2.65 -4.29
C ILE A 121 10.05 -1.12 -4.14
N TRP A 122 9.38 -0.65 -3.09
CA TRP A 122 9.27 0.78 -2.82
C TRP A 122 10.64 1.42 -2.57
N ASP A 123 11.52 0.76 -1.81
CA ASP A 123 12.87 1.26 -1.54
C ASP A 123 13.71 1.38 -2.83
N ALA A 124 13.53 0.48 -3.80
CA ALA A 124 14.15 0.60 -5.10
C ALA A 124 13.61 1.82 -5.88
N LEU A 125 12.29 1.98 -5.90
CA LEU A 125 11.62 3.11 -6.57
C LEU A 125 11.91 4.47 -5.90
N LEU A 126 12.04 4.50 -4.57
CA LEU A 126 12.44 5.70 -3.82
C LEU A 126 13.84 6.18 -4.24
N ARG A 127 14.81 5.27 -4.36
CA ARG A 127 16.17 5.62 -4.83
C ARG A 127 16.19 6.24 -6.22
N GLU A 128 15.23 5.88 -7.06
CA GLU A 128 15.08 6.42 -8.41
C GLU A 128 14.12 7.61 -8.50
N SER A 129 13.55 8.06 -7.38
CA SER A 129 12.49 9.09 -7.33
C SER A 129 11.28 8.73 -8.22
N LYS A 130 10.95 7.44 -8.26
CA LYS A 130 9.85 6.86 -9.06
C LYS A 130 8.75 6.22 -8.22
N LEU A 131 8.76 6.38 -6.90
CA LEU A 131 7.64 5.98 -6.05
C LEU A 131 6.63 7.12 -6.00
N TYR A 132 5.44 6.87 -6.52
CA TYR A 132 4.39 7.88 -6.58
C TYR A 132 3.38 7.71 -5.44
N GLY A 133 2.73 8.81 -5.05
CA GLY A 133 1.69 8.84 -4.04
C GLY A 133 0.55 9.77 -4.40
N TYR A 134 -0.63 9.41 -3.92
CA TYR A 134 -1.81 10.26 -3.93
C TYR A 134 -2.39 10.39 -2.52
N GLU A 135 -2.66 11.61 -2.07
CA GLU A 135 -3.16 11.87 -0.73
C GLU A 135 -4.69 11.70 -0.67
N HIS A 136 -5.16 10.80 0.16
CA HIS A 136 -6.53 10.76 0.64
C HIS A 136 -6.72 11.81 1.73
N LYS A 137 -7.78 12.63 1.61
CA LYS A 137 -8.06 13.74 2.55
C LYS A 137 -9.00 13.37 3.69
N GLY A 138 -9.56 12.16 3.67
CA GLY A 138 -10.47 11.66 4.69
C GLY A 138 -9.77 11.10 5.92
N GLU A 139 -10.57 10.63 6.86
CA GLU A 139 -10.08 9.95 8.05
C GLU A 139 -9.52 8.57 7.70
N PHE A 140 -8.41 8.19 8.34
CA PHE A 140 -7.78 6.88 8.17
C PHE A 140 -7.88 6.06 9.44
N LYS A 141 -8.58 4.93 9.34
CA LYS A 141 -8.78 3.95 10.41
C LYS A 141 -8.14 2.63 10.02
N HIS A 142 -7.10 2.24 10.75
CA HIS A 142 -6.38 1.00 10.53
C HIS A 142 -6.45 0.13 11.78
N LEU A 143 -6.79 -1.13 11.62
CA LEU A 143 -6.89 -2.11 12.72
C LEU A 143 -5.49 -2.63 13.08
N THR A 144 -4.71 -1.80 13.75
CA THR A 144 -3.32 -2.11 14.11
C THR A 144 -3.24 -3.22 15.15
N ASP A 145 -4.16 -3.18 16.14
CA ASP A 145 -4.22 -4.13 17.26
C ASP A 145 -5.60 -4.11 17.94
N PHE A 146 -5.75 -4.95 18.97
CA PHE A 146 -7.01 -5.08 19.70
C PHE A 146 -7.43 -3.79 20.44
N GLU A 147 -6.48 -3.01 20.94
CA GLU A 147 -6.78 -1.72 21.59
C GLU A 147 -7.44 -0.73 20.62
N ILE A 148 -6.95 -0.66 19.39
CA ILE A 148 -7.55 0.17 18.34
C ILE A 148 -8.92 -0.36 17.93
N TYR A 149 -9.07 -1.69 17.84
CA TYR A 149 -10.37 -2.31 17.59
C TYR A 149 -11.40 -1.92 18.65
N GLU A 150 -11.06 -2.02 19.95
CA GLU A 150 -11.96 -1.61 21.04
C GLU A 150 -12.36 -0.14 20.92
N LYS A 151 -11.40 0.77 20.67
CA LYS A 151 -11.67 2.21 20.53
C LYS A 151 -12.56 2.57 19.33
N LEU A 152 -12.60 1.73 18.30
CA LEU A 152 -13.38 1.98 17.09
C LEU A 152 -14.78 1.38 17.13
N PHE A 153 -15.00 0.29 17.90
CA PHE A 153 -16.23 -0.49 17.83
C PHE A 153 -16.92 -0.75 19.17
N ILE A 154 -16.27 -0.46 20.30
CA ILE A 154 -16.80 -0.64 21.66
C ILE A 154 -16.75 0.71 22.38
#